data_c29b22a24b48fec08a09c15dd8e4c1d9
#
_entry.id   c29b22a24b48fec08a09c15dd8e4c1d9
#
_cell.length_a   1.000
_cell.length_b   1.000
_cell.length_c   1.000
_cell.angle_alpha   90.00
_cell.angle_beta   90.00
_cell.angle_gamma   90.00
#
_symmetry.space_group_name_H-M   'P 1'
#
loop_
_entity.id
_entity.type
_entity.pdbx_description
1 polymer ?
#
loop_
_entity_poly.entity_id
_entity_poly.type
_entity_poly.pdbx_seq_one_letter_code
_entity_poly.pdbx_strand_id
1 'polypeptide(L)'
;HLATVSDDVLLGLPGVIDRWRGVDLVLATDDDTPLLGLQGTSAVDAPRKGASPEQAQALEAALGRFTEVVGRALPTPQVDLLSGMPWRLDREPGAGAAGGLGYALLALGARRASAVGEVLRECGFGVAAARSDLVVTGAGLVDWRQARDSVVAGVAAATMETARPTVLIAGECLLGRRDTMTMGFASSYAVAETPAELEAMVADPVATLAQRTARVARTWSPAAP
;
A
#
# COMPACT_ATOMS: atom_id res chain seq x y z
N HIS A 1 3.05 5.93 -27.61
CA HIS A 1 4.52 5.92 -27.64
C HIS A 1 5.13 4.65 -27.02
N LEU A 2 4.56 4.05 -25.96
CA LEU A 2 5.07 2.77 -25.41
C LEU A 2 4.99 1.62 -26.43
N ALA A 3 3.95 1.58 -27.25
CA ALA A 3 3.77 0.55 -28.28
C ALA A 3 4.84 0.58 -29.39
N THR A 4 5.55 1.67 -29.54
CA THR A 4 6.58 1.88 -30.58
C THR A 4 7.97 2.08 -30.00
N VAL A 5 8.16 1.80 -28.70
CA VAL A 5 9.48 1.89 -28.07
C VAL A 5 10.44 0.89 -28.71
N SER A 6 11.67 1.31 -28.96
CA SER A 6 12.74 0.53 -29.57
C SER A 6 13.99 0.51 -28.68
N ASP A 7 14.91 -0.40 -28.94
CA ASP A 7 16.10 -0.61 -28.12
C ASP A 7 17.01 0.63 -28.04
N ASP A 8 17.05 1.43 -29.11
CA ASP A 8 17.86 2.66 -29.20
C ASP A 8 17.45 3.72 -28.14
N VAL A 9 16.17 3.76 -27.78
CA VAL A 9 15.67 4.69 -26.75
C VAL A 9 16.27 4.38 -25.37
N LEU A 10 16.59 3.12 -25.10
CA LEU A 10 17.08 2.65 -23.81
C LEU A 10 18.60 2.36 -23.76
N LEU A 11 19.35 2.74 -24.80
CA LEU A 11 20.82 2.57 -24.82
C LEU A 11 21.52 3.23 -23.62
N GLY A 12 20.96 4.30 -23.09
CA GLY A 12 21.49 5.00 -21.92
C GLY A 12 21.13 4.38 -20.57
N LEU A 13 20.21 3.38 -20.53
CA LEU A 13 19.71 2.81 -19.28
C LEU A 13 20.81 2.24 -18.36
N PRO A 14 21.81 1.47 -18.86
CA PRO A 14 22.90 1.00 -18.00
C PRO A 14 23.65 2.14 -17.30
N GLY A 15 23.93 3.22 -18.02
CA GLY A 15 24.60 4.40 -17.46
C GLY A 15 23.74 5.15 -16.43
N VAL A 16 22.40 5.11 -16.58
CA VAL A 16 21.49 5.64 -15.57
C VAL A 16 21.54 4.77 -14.32
N ILE A 17 21.46 3.44 -14.45
CA ILE A 17 21.56 2.49 -13.34
C ILE A 17 22.88 2.69 -12.58
N ASP A 18 24.00 2.82 -13.30
CA ASP A 18 25.31 3.03 -12.71
C ASP A 18 25.40 4.31 -11.88
N ARG A 19 24.73 5.37 -12.28
CA ARG A 19 24.68 6.63 -11.50
C ARG A 19 23.95 6.49 -10.17
N TRP A 20 23.00 5.56 -10.08
CA TRP A 20 22.26 5.29 -8.84
C TRP A 20 22.91 4.21 -8.00
N ARG A 21 24.00 3.59 -8.48
CA ARG A 21 24.75 2.57 -7.72
C ARG A 21 25.27 3.17 -6.43
N GLY A 22 24.90 2.57 -5.32
CA GLY A 22 25.26 3.06 -3.97
C GLY A 22 24.24 4.03 -3.34
N VAL A 23 23.16 4.36 -4.05
CA VAL A 23 22.01 5.07 -3.46
C VAL A 23 20.95 4.04 -3.08
N ASP A 24 20.44 4.09 -1.85
CA ASP A 24 19.31 3.25 -1.43
C ASP A 24 18.02 3.80 -2.04
N LEU A 25 17.66 3.27 -3.21
CA LEU A 25 16.40 3.59 -3.87
C LEU A 25 15.29 2.75 -3.26
N VAL A 26 14.23 3.40 -2.81
CA VAL A 26 13.09 2.74 -2.19
C VAL A 26 11.82 2.98 -3.01
N LEU A 27 11.22 1.90 -3.49
CA LEU A 27 9.85 1.90 -3.96
C LEU A 27 8.93 1.75 -2.73
N ALA A 28 8.56 2.88 -2.14
CA ALA A 28 7.60 2.90 -1.03
C ALA A 28 6.18 2.78 -1.57
N THR A 29 5.59 1.59 -1.46
CA THR A 29 4.23 1.30 -1.93
C THR A 29 3.59 0.19 -1.13
N ASP A 30 2.30 0.35 -0.84
CA ASP A 30 1.44 -0.69 -0.27
C ASP A 30 0.54 -1.31 -1.36
N ASP A 31 0.71 -0.90 -2.63
CA ASP A 31 0.05 -1.51 -3.79
C ASP A 31 0.85 -2.74 -4.26
N ASP A 32 0.21 -3.90 -4.24
CA ASP A 32 0.79 -5.19 -4.68
C ASP A 32 0.53 -5.47 -6.17
N THR A 33 -0.15 -4.57 -6.88
CA THR A 33 -0.52 -4.76 -8.28
C THR A 33 0.74 -4.97 -9.13
N PRO A 34 0.86 -6.09 -9.87
CA PRO A 34 1.93 -6.28 -10.84
C PRO A 34 1.73 -5.38 -12.07
N LEU A 35 2.76 -5.22 -12.88
CA LEU A 35 2.64 -4.42 -14.10
C LEU A 35 1.75 -5.11 -15.14
N LEU A 36 1.96 -6.41 -15.36
CA LEU A 36 1.31 -7.19 -16.40
C LEU A 36 0.49 -8.35 -15.85
N GLY A 37 -0.47 -8.81 -16.66
CA GLY A 37 -1.30 -9.98 -16.39
C GLY A 37 -2.72 -9.63 -15.98
N LEU A 38 -3.52 -10.67 -15.66
CA LEU A 38 -4.95 -10.52 -15.34
C LEU A 38 -5.21 -9.67 -14.09
N GLN A 39 -4.23 -9.54 -13.21
CA GLN A 39 -4.25 -8.67 -12.03
C GLN A 39 -3.32 -7.47 -12.19
N GLY A 40 -2.80 -7.23 -13.39
CA GLY A 40 -1.90 -6.14 -13.70
C GLY A 40 -2.61 -4.79 -13.79
N THR A 41 -1.81 -3.72 -13.78
CA THR A 41 -2.32 -2.33 -13.76
C THR A 41 -3.27 -2.01 -14.92
N SER A 42 -3.04 -2.60 -16.11
CA SER A 42 -3.91 -2.41 -17.27
C SER A 42 -5.29 -3.04 -17.08
N ALA A 43 -5.36 -4.18 -16.41
CA ALA A 43 -6.61 -4.91 -16.18
C ALA A 43 -7.40 -4.36 -14.99
N VAL A 44 -6.70 -3.92 -13.92
CA VAL A 44 -7.32 -3.52 -12.65
C VAL A 44 -7.50 -2.01 -12.56
N ASP A 45 -6.48 -1.22 -12.86
CA ASP A 45 -6.49 0.22 -12.61
C ASP A 45 -6.98 1.03 -13.82
N ALA A 46 -6.66 0.62 -15.04
CA ALA A 46 -7.05 1.39 -16.21
C ALA A 46 -8.58 1.53 -16.34
N PRO A 47 -9.40 0.48 -16.13
CA PRO A 47 -10.86 0.63 -16.13
C PRO A 47 -11.38 1.56 -15.02
N ARG A 48 -10.78 1.53 -13.83
CA ARG A 48 -11.13 2.45 -12.73
C ARG A 48 -10.85 3.91 -13.09
N LYS A 49 -9.91 4.14 -14.00
CA LYS A 49 -9.55 5.47 -14.53
C LYS A 49 -10.28 5.82 -15.82
N GLY A 50 -11.28 5.02 -16.21
CA GLY A 50 -12.17 5.29 -17.35
C GLY A 50 -11.72 4.70 -18.68
N ALA A 51 -10.73 3.79 -18.70
CA ALA A 51 -10.34 3.10 -19.93
C ALA A 51 -11.39 2.08 -20.37
N SER A 52 -11.65 2.01 -21.67
CA SER A 52 -12.45 0.92 -22.24
C SER A 52 -11.68 -0.42 -22.19
N PRO A 53 -12.37 -1.57 -22.34
CA PRO A 53 -11.69 -2.87 -22.41
C PRO A 53 -10.63 -2.93 -23.54
N GLU A 54 -10.90 -2.34 -24.69
CA GLU A 54 -9.98 -2.27 -25.83
C GLU A 54 -8.75 -1.42 -25.50
N GLN A 55 -8.95 -0.30 -24.81
CA GLN A 55 -7.86 0.57 -24.36
C GLN A 55 -7.00 -0.14 -23.30
N ALA A 56 -7.61 -0.86 -22.36
CA ALA A 56 -6.89 -1.64 -21.36
C ALA A 56 -6.04 -2.75 -22.01
N GLN A 57 -6.59 -3.44 -23.01
CA GLN A 57 -5.87 -4.47 -23.78
C GLN A 57 -4.72 -3.87 -24.60
N ALA A 58 -4.95 -2.74 -25.26
CA ALA A 58 -3.90 -2.03 -26.01
C ALA A 58 -2.77 -1.54 -25.07
N LEU A 59 -3.10 -1.09 -23.87
CA LEU A 59 -2.14 -0.70 -22.83
C LEU A 59 -1.32 -1.90 -22.36
N GLU A 60 -1.97 -3.04 -22.09
CA GLU A 60 -1.29 -4.29 -21.70
C GLU A 60 -0.27 -4.72 -22.76
N ALA A 61 -0.65 -4.71 -24.03
CA ALA A 61 0.25 -5.04 -25.13
C ALA A 61 1.43 -4.05 -25.24
N ALA A 62 1.16 -2.75 -25.05
CA ALA A 62 2.19 -1.72 -25.09
C ALA A 62 3.18 -1.83 -23.91
N LEU A 63 2.68 -2.10 -22.70
CA LEU A 63 3.51 -2.33 -21.53
C LEU A 63 4.32 -3.63 -21.67
N GLY A 64 3.73 -4.70 -22.21
CA GLY A 64 4.44 -5.96 -22.51
C GLY A 64 5.64 -5.73 -23.43
N ARG A 65 5.43 -5.00 -24.53
CA ARG A 65 6.53 -4.60 -25.41
C ARG A 65 7.60 -3.78 -24.70
N PHE A 66 7.17 -2.81 -23.88
CA PHE A 66 8.10 -1.98 -23.12
C PHE A 66 8.98 -2.82 -22.18
N THR A 67 8.38 -3.79 -21.45
CA THR A 67 9.15 -4.66 -20.53
C THR A 67 10.15 -5.55 -21.27
N GLU A 68 9.83 -6.01 -22.49
CA GLU A 68 10.77 -6.74 -23.34
C GLU A 68 11.98 -5.90 -23.72
N VAL A 69 11.76 -4.63 -24.12
CA VAL A 69 12.85 -3.70 -24.50
C VAL A 69 13.70 -3.36 -23.29
N VAL A 70 13.08 -3.06 -22.13
CA VAL A 70 13.80 -2.84 -20.87
C VAL A 70 14.61 -4.08 -20.47
N GLY A 71 14.01 -5.27 -20.54
CA GLY A 71 14.70 -6.52 -20.17
C GLY A 71 15.98 -6.78 -21.01
N ARG A 72 15.99 -6.38 -22.28
CA ARG A 72 17.20 -6.46 -23.12
C ARG A 72 18.24 -5.38 -22.78
N ALA A 73 17.80 -4.23 -22.32
CA ALA A 73 18.68 -3.11 -21.96
C ALA A 73 19.29 -3.23 -20.56
N LEU A 74 18.75 -4.09 -19.70
CA LEU A 74 19.29 -4.29 -18.35
C LEU A 74 20.68 -4.96 -18.42
N PRO A 75 21.66 -4.47 -17.63
CA PRO A 75 23.06 -4.91 -17.73
C PRO A 75 23.30 -6.37 -17.29
N THR A 76 22.39 -6.92 -16.49
CA THR A 76 22.50 -8.30 -16.01
C THR A 76 21.10 -8.93 -16.01
N PRO A 77 20.91 -10.05 -16.69
CA PRO A 77 19.68 -10.81 -16.56
C PRO A 77 19.54 -11.27 -15.12
N GLN A 78 18.52 -10.79 -14.45
CA GLN A 78 18.21 -11.31 -13.12
C GLN A 78 17.58 -12.70 -13.29
N VAL A 79 18.07 -13.66 -12.54
CA VAL A 79 17.59 -15.04 -12.56
C VAL A 79 17.06 -15.37 -11.19
N ASP A 80 15.87 -15.96 -11.15
CA ASP A 80 15.33 -16.53 -9.94
C ASP A 80 16.20 -17.71 -9.51
N LEU A 81 16.82 -17.60 -8.35
CA LEU A 81 17.77 -18.60 -7.82
C LEU A 81 17.13 -19.96 -7.52
N LEU A 82 15.82 -20.02 -7.35
CA LEU A 82 15.10 -21.25 -7.07
C LEU A 82 14.68 -21.98 -8.34
N SER A 83 14.19 -21.26 -9.32
CA SER A 83 13.67 -21.84 -10.58
C SER A 83 14.71 -21.84 -11.70
N GLY A 84 15.77 -21.06 -11.61
CA GLY A 84 16.73 -20.83 -12.69
C GLY A 84 16.14 -20.07 -13.89
N MET A 85 14.92 -19.60 -13.80
CA MET A 85 14.23 -18.86 -14.86
C MET A 85 14.56 -17.37 -14.81
N PRO A 86 14.47 -16.63 -15.93
CA PRO A 86 14.61 -15.19 -15.91
C PRO A 86 13.62 -14.56 -14.92
N TRP A 87 14.14 -13.67 -14.07
CA TRP A 87 13.32 -12.93 -13.13
C TRP A 87 12.32 -12.03 -13.87
N ARG A 88 11.06 -12.13 -13.48
CA ARG A 88 9.96 -11.41 -14.11
C ARG A 88 9.62 -10.15 -13.30
N LEU A 89 10.44 -9.12 -13.49
CA LEU A 89 10.29 -7.83 -12.79
C LEU A 89 8.90 -7.21 -13.00
N ASP A 90 8.27 -7.47 -14.13
CA ASP A 90 6.90 -7.08 -14.45
C ASP A 90 5.83 -7.75 -13.58
N ARG A 91 6.20 -8.85 -12.91
CA ARG A 91 5.31 -9.60 -12.00
C ARG A 91 5.59 -9.34 -10.53
N GLU A 92 6.60 -8.56 -10.23
CA GLU A 92 6.88 -8.20 -8.85
C GLU A 92 5.71 -7.41 -8.25
N PRO A 93 5.37 -7.68 -6.97
CA PRO A 93 4.40 -6.87 -6.26
C PRO A 93 4.81 -5.39 -6.29
N GLY A 94 3.86 -4.53 -6.65
CA GLY A 94 4.11 -3.09 -6.76
C GLY A 94 4.73 -2.63 -8.07
N ALA A 95 5.07 -3.53 -9.00
CA ALA A 95 5.56 -3.13 -10.34
C ALA A 95 4.54 -2.30 -11.11
N GLY A 96 3.24 -2.55 -10.90
CA GLY A 96 2.14 -1.79 -11.48
C GLY A 96 1.84 -0.48 -10.78
N ALA A 97 2.39 -0.22 -9.60
CA ALA A 97 2.13 0.97 -8.83
C ALA A 97 2.31 2.25 -9.67
N ALA A 98 1.36 3.17 -9.52
CA ALA A 98 1.29 4.41 -10.31
C ALA A 98 1.35 4.19 -11.83
N GLY A 99 0.78 3.07 -12.33
CA GLY A 99 0.70 2.76 -13.75
C GLY A 99 2.02 2.31 -14.38
N GLY A 100 2.96 1.80 -13.57
CA GLY A 100 4.25 1.27 -14.00
C GLY A 100 5.48 2.06 -13.54
N LEU A 101 5.30 3.14 -12.77
CA LEU A 101 6.44 3.80 -12.10
C LEU A 101 7.17 2.82 -11.19
N GLY A 102 6.41 1.95 -10.49
CA GLY A 102 6.99 0.88 -9.68
C GLY A 102 7.96 0.01 -10.45
N TYR A 103 7.57 -0.45 -11.64
CA TYR A 103 8.45 -1.23 -12.54
C TYR A 103 9.73 -0.47 -12.91
N ALA A 104 9.60 0.82 -13.24
CA ALA A 104 10.76 1.64 -13.60
C ALA A 104 11.73 1.78 -12.42
N LEU A 105 11.26 2.00 -11.21
CA LEU A 105 12.09 2.07 -10.01
C LEU A 105 12.76 0.74 -9.70
N LEU A 106 12.03 -0.38 -9.81
CA LEU A 106 12.59 -1.71 -9.65
C LEU A 106 13.67 -2.01 -10.70
N ALA A 107 13.46 -1.59 -11.96
CA ALA A 107 14.46 -1.73 -13.01
C ALA A 107 15.74 -0.91 -12.74
N LEU A 108 15.64 0.20 -12.03
CA LEU A 108 16.76 0.99 -11.54
C LEU A 108 17.44 0.40 -10.28
N GLY A 109 16.93 -0.72 -9.76
CA GLY A 109 17.48 -1.39 -8.58
C GLY A 109 16.87 -0.98 -7.26
N ALA A 110 15.70 -0.32 -7.25
CA ALA A 110 15.00 0.01 -6.02
C ALA A 110 14.56 -1.27 -5.28
N ARG A 111 14.67 -1.24 -3.96
CA ARG A 111 13.98 -2.22 -3.10
C ARG A 111 12.54 -1.78 -2.86
N ARG A 112 11.62 -2.74 -2.83
CA ARG A 112 10.24 -2.47 -2.39
C ARG A 112 10.17 -2.41 -0.86
N ALA A 113 9.37 -1.47 -0.34
CA ALA A 113 9.03 -1.37 1.07
C ALA A 113 7.59 -0.87 1.23
N SER A 114 6.96 -1.19 2.36
CA SER A 114 5.66 -0.63 2.71
C SER A 114 5.76 0.90 2.83
N ALA A 115 4.90 1.63 2.12
CA ALA A 115 4.86 3.09 2.19
C ALA A 115 4.50 3.56 3.60
N VAL A 116 3.51 2.93 4.22
CA VAL A 116 3.13 3.23 5.60
C VAL A 116 4.27 2.91 6.55
N GLY A 117 4.92 1.75 6.39
CA GLY A 117 6.06 1.33 7.22
C GLY A 117 7.22 2.32 7.15
N GLU A 118 7.59 2.79 5.95
CA GLU A 118 8.66 3.78 5.79
C GLU A 118 8.29 5.12 6.44
N VAL A 119 7.07 5.61 6.28
CA VAL A 119 6.61 6.85 6.94
C VAL A 119 6.63 6.70 8.45
N LEU A 120 6.11 5.59 9.00
CA LEU A 120 6.11 5.35 10.44
C LEU A 120 7.54 5.28 11.01
N ARG A 121 8.46 4.69 10.27
CA ARG A 121 9.88 4.63 10.64
C ARG A 121 10.52 6.02 10.67
N GLU A 122 10.33 6.80 9.62
CA GLU A 122 10.89 8.15 9.51
C GLU A 122 10.32 9.11 10.57
N CYS A 123 9.03 8.96 10.92
CA CYS A 123 8.39 9.74 11.98
C CYS A 123 8.81 9.32 13.40
N GLY A 124 9.60 8.26 13.57
CA GLY A 124 9.96 7.72 14.87
C GLY A 124 8.77 7.12 15.62
N PHE A 125 7.76 6.64 14.90
CA PHE A 125 6.51 6.13 15.48
C PHE A 125 6.76 5.01 16.50
N GLY A 126 7.65 4.06 16.20
CA GLY A 126 7.95 2.95 17.12
C GLY A 126 8.44 3.41 18.49
N VAL A 127 9.28 4.47 18.53
CA VAL A 127 9.75 5.06 19.79
C VAL A 127 8.60 5.73 20.55
N ALA A 128 7.74 6.45 19.84
CA ALA A 128 6.57 7.08 20.44
C ALA A 128 5.57 6.05 20.97
N ALA A 129 5.28 5.01 20.18
CA ALA A 129 4.40 3.91 20.57
C ALA A 129 4.92 3.17 21.81
N ALA A 130 6.21 2.86 21.88
CA ALA A 130 6.83 2.17 23.02
C ALA A 130 6.70 2.96 24.35
N ARG A 131 6.55 4.28 24.28
CA ARG A 131 6.38 5.18 25.44
C ARG A 131 4.91 5.47 25.78
N SER A 132 3.98 4.96 24.97
CA SER A 132 2.56 5.19 25.15
C SER A 132 1.91 4.00 25.85
N ASP A 133 0.86 4.23 26.63
CA ASP A 133 0.06 3.17 27.25
C ASP A 133 -0.99 2.63 26.28
N LEU A 134 -1.40 3.44 25.31
CA LEU A 134 -2.41 3.13 24.30
C LEU A 134 -2.07 3.84 23.00
N VAL A 135 -2.24 3.14 21.90
CA VAL A 135 -2.20 3.73 20.56
C VAL A 135 -3.62 3.76 19.99
N VAL A 136 -4.00 4.88 19.41
CA VAL A 136 -5.29 5.05 18.73
C VAL A 136 -5.03 5.38 17.27
N THR A 137 -5.69 4.67 16.38
CA THR A 137 -5.67 4.93 14.94
C THR A 137 -7.08 4.88 14.37
N GLY A 138 -7.26 5.39 13.16
CA GLY A 138 -8.59 5.41 12.57
C GLY A 138 -8.58 5.59 11.06
N ALA A 139 -9.76 5.30 10.49
CA ALA A 139 -10.07 5.51 9.08
C ALA A 139 -11.55 5.85 8.92
N GLY A 140 -11.93 6.44 7.76
CA GLY A 140 -13.34 6.69 7.45
C GLY A 140 -14.13 5.40 7.30
N LEU A 141 -13.61 4.45 6.55
CA LEU A 141 -14.17 3.11 6.34
C LEU A 141 -13.08 2.06 6.53
N VAL A 142 -13.41 0.98 7.23
CA VAL A 142 -12.55 -0.19 7.34
C VAL A 142 -13.28 -1.41 6.83
N ASP A 143 -12.80 -1.94 5.72
CA ASP A 143 -13.27 -3.17 5.07
C ASP A 143 -12.10 -4.16 4.87
N TRP A 144 -12.34 -5.26 4.18
CA TRP A 144 -11.34 -6.28 3.90
C TRP A 144 -10.15 -5.77 3.05
N ARG A 145 -10.33 -4.67 2.28
CA ARG A 145 -9.25 -4.04 1.50
C ARG A 145 -8.31 -3.27 2.42
N GLN A 146 -8.88 -2.55 3.39
CA GLN A 146 -8.10 -1.79 4.38
C GLN A 146 -7.34 -2.71 5.35
N ALA A 147 -7.70 -3.99 5.43
CA ALA A 147 -7.04 -4.96 6.28
C ALA A 147 -5.58 -5.25 5.88
N ARG A 148 -5.16 -4.93 4.67
CA ARG A 148 -3.80 -5.23 4.16
C ARG A 148 -2.99 -3.98 3.87
N ASP A 149 -3.55 -3.05 3.10
CA ASP A 149 -2.79 -1.99 2.45
C ASP A 149 -3.32 -0.63 2.91
N SER A 150 -3.23 -0.37 4.22
CA SER A 150 -3.75 0.86 4.80
C SER A 150 -2.92 1.36 5.98
N VAL A 151 -3.08 2.63 6.30
CA VAL A 151 -2.44 3.25 7.46
C VAL A 151 -2.81 2.49 8.75
N VAL A 152 -4.08 2.09 8.90
CA VAL A 152 -4.51 1.38 10.11
C VAL A 152 -3.86 0.01 10.24
N ALA A 153 -3.67 -0.72 9.13
CA ALA A 153 -2.96 -1.99 9.13
C ALA A 153 -1.47 -1.81 9.47
N GLY A 154 -0.81 -0.81 8.87
CA GLY A 154 0.59 -0.50 9.17
C GLY A 154 0.81 -0.06 10.60
N VAL A 155 -0.08 0.76 11.18
CA VAL A 155 -0.02 1.13 12.59
C VAL A 155 -0.21 -0.09 13.49
N ALA A 156 -1.18 -0.96 13.20
CA ALA A 156 -1.39 -2.18 13.96
C ALA A 156 -0.15 -3.08 13.94
N ALA A 157 0.45 -3.30 12.77
CA ALA A 157 1.68 -4.09 12.63
C ALA A 157 2.84 -3.50 13.45
N ALA A 158 3.07 -2.20 13.35
CA ALA A 158 4.15 -1.52 14.07
C ALA A 158 3.95 -1.54 15.60
N THR A 159 2.70 -1.50 16.08
CA THR A 159 2.43 -1.57 17.53
C THR A 159 2.52 -2.99 18.09
N MET A 160 2.31 -4.02 17.27
CA MET A 160 2.56 -5.41 17.69
C MET A 160 4.03 -5.63 18.08
N GLU A 161 4.98 -4.99 17.40
CA GLU A 161 6.41 -5.07 17.74
C GLU A 161 6.73 -4.47 19.11
N THR A 162 5.95 -3.49 19.55
CA THR A 162 6.11 -2.83 20.86
C THR A 162 5.20 -3.41 21.94
N ALA A 163 4.36 -4.40 21.62
CA ALA A 163 3.35 -5.00 22.49
C ALA A 163 2.42 -3.96 23.13
N ARG A 164 2.09 -2.88 22.43
CA ARG A 164 1.19 -1.83 22.91
C ARG A 164 -0.24 -2.08 22.44
N PRO A 165 -1.23 -1.96 23.30
CA PRO A 165 -2.62 -2.08 22.90
C PRO A 165 -2.96 -0.99 21.89
N THR A 166 -3.60 -1.39 20.79
CA THR A 166 -3.99 -0.49 19.72
C THR A 166 -5.50 -0.54 19.53
N VAL A 167 -6.11 0.62 19.52
CA VAL A 167 -7.55 0.79 19.34
C VAL A 167 -7.82 1.41 17.98
N LEU A 168 -8.75 0.81 17.25
CA LEU A 168 -9.25 1.32 15.99
C LEU A 168 -10.55 2.10 16.23
N ILE A 169 -10.62 3.35 15.74
CA ILE A 169 -11.87 4.11 15.65
C ILE A 169 -12.11 4.38 14.16
N ALA A 170 -13.18 3.80 13.62
CA ALA A 170 -13.55 3.95 12.21
C ALA A 170 -14.87 4.72 12.09
N GLY A 171 -15.05 5.44 10.98
CA GLY A 171 -16.37 5.96 10.63
C GLY A 171 -17.35 4.79 10.51
N GLU A 172 -17.06 3.85 9.62
CA GLU A 172 -17.72 2.57 9.49
C GLU A 172 -16.69 1.44 9.59
N CYS A 173 -17.06 0.33 10.23
CA CYS A 173 -16.23 -0.88 10.28
C CYS A 173 -17.06 -2.06 9.80
N LEU A 174 -16.76 -2.55 8.59
CA LEU A 174 -17.43 -3.70 7.99
C LEU A 174 -16.75 -5.02 8.34
N LEU A 175 -15.67 -4.98 9.10
CA LEU A 175 -14.98 -6.16 9.62
C LEU A 175 -15.55 -6.56 10.97
N GLY A 176 -15.64 -7.87 11.18
CA GLY A 176 -16.00 -8.42 12.49
C GLY A 176 -14.89 -8.21 13.52
N ARG A 177 -15.27 -8.31 14.81
CA ARG A 177 -14.31 -8.20 15.92
C ARG A 177 -13.14 -9.18 15.78
N ARG A 178 -13.39 -10.40 15.32
CA ARG A 178 -12.35 -11.41 15.13
C ARG A 178 -11.34 -10.97 14.07
N ASP A 179 -11.83 -10.38 12.99
CA ASP A 179 -10.97 -9.93 11.89
C ASP A 179 -10.08 -8.76 12.33
N THR A 180 -10.65 -7.79 13.03
CA THR A 180 -9.87 -6.66 13.57
C THR A 180 -8.86 -7.12 14.63
N MET A 181 -9.17 -8.11 15.44
CA MET A 181 -8.21 -8.71 16.38
C MET A 181 -7.06 -9.41 15.65
N THR A 182 -7.32 -10.11 14.53
CA THR A 182 -6.24 -10.74 13.73
C THR A 182 -5.34 -9.71 13.06
N MET A 183 -5.83 -8.49 12.83
CA MET A 183 -5.01 -7.37 12.37
C MET A 183 -4.11 -6.78 13.48
N GLY A 184 -4.30 -7.17 14.72
CA GLY A 184 -3.51 -6.68 15.86
C GLY A 184 -4.22 -5.62 16.72
N PHE A 185 -5.50 -5.33 16.46
CA PHE A 185 -6.24 -4.39 17.31
C PHE A 185 -6.74 -5.05 18.62
N ALA A 186 -6.51 -4.38 19.72
CA ALA A 186 -7.09 -4.78 21.02
C ALA A 186 -8.60 -4.57 21.04
N SER A 187 -9.08 -3.54 20.35
CA SER A 187 -10.51 -3.28 20.13
C SER A 187 -10.75 -2.39 18.92
N SER A 188 -11.96 -2.49 18.37
CA SER A 188 -12.41 -1.65 17.26
C SER A 188 -13.79 -1.04 17.59
N TYR A 189 -13.98 0.20 17.18
CA TYR A 189 -15.20 0.98 17.42
C TYR A 189 -15.59 1.72 16.15
N ALA A 190 -16.84 1.54 15.72
CA ALA A 190 -17.40 2.33 14.63
C ALA A 190 -18.11 3.59 15.16
N VAL A 191 -18.05 4.69 14.45
CA VAL A 191 -18.86 5.89 14.72
C VAL A 191 -20.29 5.64 14.32
N ALA A 192 -20.50 5.01 13.16
CA ALA A 192 -21.80 4.62 12.63
C ALA A 192 -21.90 3.09 12.55
N GLU A 193 -22.93 2.54 13.18
CA GLU A 193 -23.29 1.11 13.17
C GLU A 193 -24.68 0.90 12.53
N THR A 194 -25.43 2.01 12.30
CA THR A 194 -26.75 2.01 11.69
C THR A 194 -26.84 3.05 10.56
N PRO A 195 -27.78 2.92 9.61
CA PRO A 195 -27.97 3.93 8.57
C PRO A 195 -28.23 5.34 9.11
N ALA A 196 -28.99 5.48 10.18
CA ALA A 196 -29.26 6.78 10.80
C ALA A 196 -28.00 7.41 11.41
N GLU A 197 -27.13 6.61 12.02
CA GLU A 197 -25.84 7.09 12.53
C GLU A 197 -24.90 7.47 11.40
N LEU A 198 -24.94 6.75 10.25
CA LEU A 198 -24.19 7.10 9.06
C LEU A 198 -24.62 8.46 8.51
N GLU A 199 -25.92 8.71 8.40
CA GLU A 199 -26.45 10.01 8.00
C GLU A 199 -25.98 11.13 8.94
N ALA A 200 -26.05 10.89 10.25
CA ALA A 200 -25.60 11.85 11.25
C ALA A 200 -24.08 12.09 11.16
N MET A 201 -23.30 11.06 10.93
CA MET A 201 -21.85 11.16 10.75
C MET A 201 -21.47 11.93 9.49
N VAL A 202 -22.17 11.74 8.39
CA VAL A 202 -21.95 12.49 7.15
C VAL A 202 -22.33 13.96 7.33
N ALA A 203 -23.41 14.24 8.08
CA ALA A 203 -23.88 15.62 8.34
C ALA A 203 -22.91 16.38 9.27
N ASP A 204 -22.38 15.76 10.30
CA ASP A 204 -21.39 16.36 11.24
C ASP A 204 -20.36 15.33 11.68
N PRO A 205 -19.32 15.10 10.85
CA PRO A 205 -18.31 14.09 11.13
C PRO A 205 -17.45 14.42 12.35
N VAL A 206 -17.24 15.70 12.63
CA VAL A 206 -16.38 16.13 13.75
C VAL A 206 -17.08 15.87 15.09
N ALA A 207 -18.33 16.29 15.23
CA ALA A 207 -19.07 16.09 16.48
C ALA A 207 -19.32 14.61 16.77
N THR A 208 -19.71 13.82 15.76
CA THR A 208 -19.96 12.38 15.92
C THR A 208 -18.69 11.62 16.28
N LEU A 209 -17.57 11.90 15.62
CA LEU A 209 -16.27 11.33 15.95
C LEU A 209 -15.82 11.71 17.36
N ALA A 210 -15.95 12.98 17.74
CA ALA A 210 -15.59 13.46 19.07
C ALA A 210 -16.41 12.76 20.15
N GLN A 211 -17.73 12.59 19.95
CA GLN A 211 -18.61 11.89 20.87
C GLN A 211 -18.22 10.41 21.02
N ARG A 212 -17.93 9.72 19.90
CA ARG A 212 -17.49 8.31 19.94
C ARG A 212 -16.15 8.18 20.64
N THR A 213 -15.20 9.02 20.28
CA THR A 213 -13.85 9.01 20.86
C THR A 213 -13.88 9.28 22.37
N ALA A 214 -14.73 10.20 22.84
CA ALA A 214 -14.89 10.47 24.26
C ALA A 214 -15.43 9.26 25.04
N ARG A 215 -16.31 8.44 24.43
CA ARG A 215 -16.77 7.18 25.06
C ARG A 215 -15.65 6.14 25.10
N VAL A 216 -14.90 6.00 24.00
CA VAL A 216 -13.75 5.08 23.92
C VAL A 216 -12.68 5.48 24.96
N ALA A 217 -12.36 6.76 25.05
CA ALA A 217 -11.39 7.27 26.02
C ALA A 217 -11.77 6.91 27.48
N ARG A 218 -13.05 7.04 27.84
CA ARG A 218 -13.51 6.63 29.19
C ARG A 218 -13.34 5.14 29.45
N THR A 219 -13.43 4.29 28.41
CA THR A 219 -13.25 2.84 28.55
C THR A 219 -11.79 2.47 28.76
N TRP A 220 -10.88 3.23 28.14
CA TRP A 220 -9.44 2.93 28.12
C TRP A 220 -8.62 3.80 29.09
N SER A 221 -9.20 4.80 29.71
CA SER A 221 -8.55 5.57 30.76
C SER A 221 -8.63 4.82 32.09
N PRO A 222 -7.54 4.79 32.88
CA PRO A 222 -7.60 4.27 34.23
C PRO A 222 -8.64 5.07 35.06
N ALA A 223 -9.31 4.42 35.99
CA ALA A 223 -10.18 5.13 36.94
C ALA A 223 -9.32 6.20 37.63
N ALA A 224 -9.84 7.42 37.73
CA ALA A 224 -9.19 8.44 38.55
C ALA A 224 -9.08 7.92 39.97
N PRO A 225 -7.93 8.08 40.65
CA PRO A 225 -7.72 7.66 42.03
C PRO A 225 -8.68 8.35 43.01
#